data_a98b66a2438eecf7dd6520bb9b544df4
#
_entry.id   a98b66a2438eecf7dd6520bb9b544df4
#
_cell.length_a   1.000
_cell.length_b   1.000
_cell.length_c   1.000
_cell.angle_alpha   90.00
_cell.angle_beta   90.00
_cell.angle_gamma   90.00
#
_symmetry.space_group_name_H-M   'P 1'
#
loop_
_entity.id
_entity.type
_entity.pdbx_description
1 polymer ?
#
loop_
_entity_poly.entity_id
_entity_poly.type
_entity_poly.pdbx_seq_one_letter_code
_entity_poly.pdbx_strand_id
1 'polypeptide(L)'
;DYSIFGSQNLLEWEHLSDLKLPRTTECPDLFPLPVDGDENDIRWVFWAANTSYYVGSFDGRTFVPEQEIKMLQPESPRFAGGSAYAAQTWSDIPAEDGRRIQISWMRQSTPGMPFGQLMTIPQTLQLANKDNGVFLSAAPVVELEKLRQETWQSEGIELGPGSKVEAGLGGELLDIEVEIELGNASAVGI
;
A
#
# COMPACT_ATOMS: atom_id res chain seq x y z
N ASP A 1 -20.73 -2.49 -7.70
CA ASP A 1 -21.55 -2.10 -6.54
C ASP A 1 -21.19 -3.03 -5.38
N TYR A 2 -21.26 -2.52 -4.16
CA TYR A 2 -20.97 -3.25 -2.92
C TYR A 2 -22.14 -3.08 -1.97
N SER A 3 -22.33 -4.06 -1.07
CA SER A 3 -23.32 -3.97 -0.01
C SER A 3 -22.64 -4.12 1.35
N ILE A 4 -23.03 -3.29 2.31
CA ILE A 4 -22.60 -3.40 3.70
C ILE A 4 -23.67 -4.14 4.48
N PHE A 5 -23.24 -5.13 5.22
CA PHE A 5 -24.06 -5.90 6.15
C PHE A 5 -23.52 -5.76 7.56
N GLY A 6 -24.38 -5.67 8.53
CA GLY A 6 -24.04 -5.69 9.96
C GLY A 6 -24.58 -6.93 10.65
N SER A 7 -23.88 -7.39 11.68
CA SER A 7 -24.29 -8.51 12.53
C SER A 7 -23.84 -8.31 13.96
N GLN A 8 -24.68 -8.73 14.92
CA GLN A 8 -24.35 -8.73 16.34
C GLN A 8 -23.72 -10.06 16.80
N ASN A 9 -23.87 -11.13 16.01
CA ASN A 9 -23.51 -12.49 16.42
C ASN A 9 -22.83 -13.30 15.31
N LEU A 10 -22.59 -12.71 14.13
CA LEU A 10 -22.04 -13.31 12.91
C LEU A 10 -22.91 -14.45 12.31
N LEU A 11 -24.14 -14.63 12.79
CA LEU A 11 -25.10 -15.62 12.30
C LEU A 11 -26.28 -14.98 11.60
N GLU A 12 -26.76 -13.86 12.13
CA GLU A 12 -27.87 -13.09 11.58
C GLU A 12 -27.31 -11.76 11.04
N TRP A 13 -27.61 -11.45 9.78
CA TRP A 13 -27.06 -10.30 9.08
C TRP A 13 -28.18 -9.36 8.61
N GLU A 14 -28.02 -8.08 8.90
CA GLU A 14 -28.87 -7.00 8.42
C GLU A 14 -28.17 -6.29 7.26
N HIS A 15 -28.88 -6.08 6.15
CA HIS A 15 -28.42 -5.19 5.09
C HIS A 15 -28.46 -3.74 5.60
N LEU A 16 -27.34 -3.04 5.53
CA LEU A 16 -27.21 -1.67 6.04
C LEU A 16 -27.27 -0.63 4.93
N SER A 17 -26.49 -0.82 3.88
CA SER A 17 -26.44 0.11 2.73
C SER A 17 -25.82 -0.53 1.50
N ASP A 18 -26.07 0.10 0.35
CA ASP A 18 -25.41 -0.20 -0.92
C ASP A 18 -24.48 0.96 -1.31
N LEU A 19 -23.30 0.62 -1.81
CA LEU A 19 -22.28 1.55 -2.24
C LEU A 19 -22.06 1.44 -3.75
N LYS A 20 -22.06 2.59 -4.43
CA LYS A 20 -21.67 2.72 -5.83
C LYS A 20 -20.35 3.47 -5.91
N LEU A 21 -19.26 2.74 -5.99
CA LEU A 21 -17.91 3.26 -6.04
C LEU A 21 -17.28 2.95 -7.41
N PRO A 22 -17.40 3.86 -8.37
CA PRO A 22 -16.90 3.63 -9.73
C PRO A 22 -15.37 3.43 -9.75
N ARG A 23 -14.90 2.68 -10.73
CA ARG A 23 -13.48 2.35 -10.93
C ARG A 23 -12.87 1.47 -9.84
N THR A 24 -13.66 0.95 -8.93
CA THR A 24 -13.25 -0.09 -7.99
C THR A 24 -13.59 -1.48 -8.55
N THR A 25 -12.92 -2.48 -8.01
CA THR A 25 -13.11 -3.89 -8.41
C THR A 25 -13.56 -4.71 -7.20
N GLU A 26 -13.21 -5.96 -7.15
CA GLU A 26 -13.50 -6.93 -6.08
C GLU A 26 -12.60 -6.78 -4.84
N CYS A 27 -12.71 -7.68 -3.89
CA CYS A 27 -11.95 -7.77 -2.64
C CYS A 27 -11.94 -6.45 -1.85
N PRO A 28 -13.11 -5.91 -1.47
CA PRO A 28 -13.16 -4.68 -0.71
C PRO A 28 -12.61 -4.88 0.70
N ASP A 29 -11.97 -3.82 1.21
CA ASP A 29 -11.62 -3.68 2.62
C ASP A 29 -12.07 -2.30 3.08
N LEU A 30 -12.51 -2.17 4.34
CA LEU A 30 -13.01 -0.90 4.91
C LEU A 30 -12.47 -0.73 6.32
N PHE A 31 -11.61 0.26 6.52
CA PHE A 31 -10.92 0.44 7.79
C PHE A 31 -10.65 1.92 8.11
N PRO A 32 -10.59 2.28 9.41
CA PRO A 32 -10.23 3.62 9.84
C PRO A 32 -8.71 3.79 9.94
N LEU A 33 -8.26 5.04 9.70
CA LEU A 33 -6.89 5.49 9.94
C LEU A 33 -6.88 6.94 10.41
N PRO A 34 -5.99 7.32 11.34
CA PRO A 34 -5.74 8.71 11.69
C PRO A 34 -4.99 9.41 10.54
N VAL A 35 -5.33 10.66 10.27
CA VAL A 35 -4.60 11.51 9.33
C VAL A 35 -3.39 12.11 10.06
N ASP A 36 -2.20 11.95 9.50
CA ASP A 36 -0.93 12.40 10.10
C ASP A 36 -0.72 11.90 11.55
N GLY A 37 -1.37 10.78 11.90
CA GLY A 37 -1.32 10.23 13.26
C GLY A 37 -2.20 10.95 14.28
N ASP A 38 -3.03 11.91 13.87
CA ASP A 38 -3.97 12.61 14.77
C ASP A 38 -5.20 11.76 15.05
N GLU A 39 -5.31 11.23 16.27
CA GLU A 39 -6.44 10.43 16.71
C GLU A 39 -7.78 11.19 16.76
N ASN A 40 -7.76 12.51 16.63
CA ASN A 40 -8.97 13.33 16.53
C ASN A 40 -9.43 13.55 15.08
N ASP A 41 -8.61 13.22 14.08
CA ASP A 41 -8.97 13.26 12.66
C ASP A 41 -8.88 11.85 12.05
N ILE A 42 -9.89 11.04 12.36
CA ILE A 42 -10.02 9.67 11.82
C ILE A 42 -10.78 9.72 10.51
N ARG A 43 -10.18 9.16 9.45
CA ARG A 43 -10.84 8.93 8.17
C ARG A 43 -10.94 7.44 7.89
N TRP A 44 -11.95 7.09 7.10
CA TRP A 44 -12.14 5.72 6.65
C TRP A 44 -11.59 5.55 5.24
N VAL A 45 -10.94 4.44 5.02
CA VAL A 45 -10.43 4.02 3.72
C VAL A 45 -11.29 2.89 3.20
N PHE A 46 -11.91 3.08 2.04
CA PHE A 46 -12.48 2.00 1.26
C PHE A 46 -11.45 1.58 0.20
N TRP A 47 -10.99 0.37 0.29
CA TRP A 47 -9.98 -0.23 -0.58
C TRP A 47 -10.60 -1.23 -1.55
N ALA A 48 -10.03 -1.37 -2.76
CA ALA A 48 -10.41 -2.40 -3.72
C ALA A 48 -9.19 -3.13 -4.29
N ALA A 49 -9.41 -4.32 -4.82
CA ALA A 49 -8.37 -5.26 -5.25
C ALA A 49 -7.33 -4.68 -6.21
N ASN A 50 -7.72 -3.72 -7.05
CA ASN A 50 -6.86 -3.09 -8.05
C ASN A 50 -6.00 -1.93 -7.49
N THR A 51 -5.78 -1.87 -6.18
CA THR A 51 -5.06 -0.82 -5.45
C THR A 51 -5.72 0.56 -5.46
N SER A 52 -6.94 0.66 -5.98
CA SER A 52 -7.74 1.88 -5.88
C SER A 52 -8.37 2.02 -4.51
N TYR A 53 -8.53 3.26 -4.06
CA TYR A 53 -9.14 3.54 -2.77
C TYR A 53 -9.88 4.87 -2.77
N TYR A 54 -10.85 4.97 -1.88
CA TYR A 54 -11.48 6.22 -1.47
C TYR A 54 -11.14 6.51 -0.02
N VAL A 55 -11.01 7.80 0.30
CA VAL A 55 -10.98 8.28 1.69
C VAL A 55 -12.28 9.00 1.96
N GLY A 56 -12.88 8.77 3.13
CA GLY A 56 -14.17 9.34 3.49
C GLY A 56 -14.52 9.08 4.95
N SER A 57 -15.79 9.13 5.23
CA SER A 57 -16.37 8.86 6.55
C SER A 57 -17.27 7.61 6.53
N PHE A 58 -17.38 6.96 7.68
CA PHE A 58 -18.27 5.82 7.89
C PHE A 58 -18.96 5.94 9.25
N ASP A 59 -20.28 5.91 9.23
CA ASP A 59 -21.12 6.09 10.42
C ASP A 59 -21.54 4.77 11.10
N GLY A 60 -20.94 3.65 10.69
CA GLY A 60 -21.31 2.31 11.11
C GLY A 60 -22.36 1.65 10.20
N ARG A 61 -22.93 2.37 9.24
CA ARG A 61 -23.94 1.87 8.30
C ARG A 61 -23.60 2.22 6.85
N THR A 62 -23.12 3.42 6.60
CA THR A 62 -22.89 3.94 5.25
C THR A 62 -21.50 4.58 5.15
N PHE A 63 -20.76 4.23 4.11
CA PHE A 63 -19.52 4.91 3.76
C PHE A 63 -19.81 6.03 2.76
N VAL A 64 -19.28 7.23 3.04
CA VAL A 64 -19.40 8.41 2.18
C VAL A 64 -18.01 8.85 1.74
N PRO A 65 -17.66 8.74 0.45
CA PRO A 65 -16.40 9.27 -0.07
C PRO A 65 -16.37 10.80 0.07
N GLU A 66 -15.25 11.34 0.55
CA GLU A 66 -15.03 12.78 0.71
C GLU A 66 -14.10 13.36 -0.35
N GLN A 67 -13.50 12.51 -1.16
CA GLN A 67 -12.62 12.92 -2.25
C GLN A 67 -12.67 11.93 -3.41
N GLU A 68 -12.10 12.32 -4.54
CA GLU A 68 -11.98 11.47 -5.73
C GLU A 68 -11.16 10.21 -5.45
N ILE A 69 -11.46 9.16 -6.22
CA ILE A 69 -10.71 7.90 -6.18
C ILE A 69 -9.22 8.13 -6.44
N LYS A 70 -8.41 7.45 -5.67
CA LYS A 70 -6.95 7.41 -5.84
C LYS A 70 -6.46 5.98 -6.03
N MET A 71 -5.21 5.84 -6.42
CA MET A 71 -4.53 4.55 -6.50
C MET A 71 -3.25 4.62 -5.69
N LEU A 72 -3.01 3.61 -4.86
CA LEU A 72 -1.77 3.50 -4.09
C LEU A 72 -0.58 3.23 -5.02
N GLN A 73 -0.79 2.37 -6.00
CA GLN A 73 0.19 2.09 -7.05
C GLN A 73 -0.43 2.47 -8.40
N PRO A 74 0.14 3.46 -9.11
CA PRO A 74 -0.31 3.79 -10.45
C PRO A 74 -0.12 2.59 -11.38
N GLU A 75 -1.02 2.42 -12.34
CA GLU A 75 -0.87 1.40 -13.38
C GLU A 75 0.48 1.59 -14.08
N SER A 76 1.35 0.59 -13.97
CA SER A 76 2.60 0.60 -14.70
C SER A 76 2.35 0.12 -16.14
N PRO A 77 2.76 0.85 -17.17
CA PRO A 77 2.69 0.39 -18.56
C PRO A 77 3.48 -0.91 -18.81
N ARG A 78 4.46 -1.21 -17.96
CA ARG A 78 5.28 -2.44 -18.05
C ARG A 78 4.62 -3.64 -17.39
N PHE A 79 3.68 -3.40 -16.48
CA PHE A 79 2.97 -4.45 -15.75
C PHE A 79 1.48 -4.12 -15.82
N ALA A 80 0.82 -4.49 -16.94
CA ALA A 80 -0.61 -4.30 -17.10
C ALA A 80 -1.35 -4.89 -15.87
N GLY A 81 -1.98 -4.01 -15.09
CA GLY A 81 -2.71 -4.37 -13.89
C GLY A 81 -1.89 -4.39 -12.59
N GLY A 82 -0.66 -3.82 -12.57
CA GLY A 82 0.20 -3.85 -11.38
C GLY A 82 0.61 -5.27 -10.96
N SER A 83 1.66 -5.41 -10.18
CA SER A 83 2.05 -6.71 -9.62
C SER A 83 1.23 -7.08 -8.38
N ALA A 84 0.77 -6.12 -7.59
CA ALA A 84 -0.01 -6.32 -6.38
C ALA A 84 -1.52 -6.30 -6.67
N TYR A 85 -2.25 -7.25 -6.10
CA TYR A 85 -3.70 -7.39 -6.27
C TYR A 85 -4.35 -8.00 -5.03
N ALA A 86 -5.65 -7.77 -4.83
CA ALA A 86 -6.45 -8.37 -3.78
C ALA A 86 -5.84 -8.23 -2.37
N ALA A 87 -5.33 -7.04 -2.06
CA ALA A 87 -4.79 -6.75 -0.75
C ALA A 87 -5.88 -6.79 0.33
N GLN A 88 -5.51 -7.27 1.50
CA GLN A 88 -6.34 -7.23 2.70
C GLN A 88 -5.52 -6.75 3.89
N THR A 89 -6.19 -6.10 4.83
CA THR A 89 -5.54 -5.69 6.08
C THR A 89 -5.86 -6.66 7.21
N TRP A 90 -4.95 -6.75 8.19
CA TRP A 90 -5.27 -7.43 9.44
C TRP A 90 -6.19 -6.56 10.28
N SER A 91 -7.32 -7.14 10.71
CA SER A 91 -8.18 -6.58 11.76
C SER A 91 -7.67 -6.97 13.15
N ASP A 92 -8.15 -6.27 14.17
CA ASP A 92 -7.92 -6.59 15.58
C ASP A 92 -6.43 -6.71 15.98
N ILE A 93 -5.57 -5.92 15.33
CA ILE A 93 -4.20 -5.73 15.81
C ILE A 93 -4.28 -5.12 17.23
N PRO A 94 -3.48 -5.61 18.20
CA PRO A 94 -3.50 -5.09 19.56
C PRO A 94 -3.36 -3.57 19.62
N ALA A 95 -4.14 -2.92 20.48
CA ALA A 95 -4.23 -1.45 20.55
C ALA A 95 -2.88 -0.79 20.87
N GLU A 96 -2.00 -1.47 21.59
CA GLU A 96 -0.64 -1.02 21.88
C GLU A 96 0.27 -0.97 20.65
N ASP A 97 -0.01 -1.74 19.59
CA ASP A 97 0.65 -1.64 18.28
C ASP A 97 -0.03 -0.56 17.44
N GLY A 98 -1.35 -0.62 17.33
CA GLY A 98 -2.18 0.39 16.66
C GLY A 98 -1.99 0.51 15.14
N ARG A 99 -1.06 -0.24 14.55
CA ARG A 99 -0.80 -0.18 13.10
C ARG A 99 -1.93 -0.81 12.29
N ARG A 100 -2.11 -0.33 11.07
CA ARG A 100 -2.86 -1.02 10.02
C ARG A 100 -1.87 -1.66 9.07
N ILE A 101 -1.83 -2.99 9.03
CA ILE A 101 -0.88 -3.76 8.21
C ILE A 101 -1.64 -4.43 7.07
N GLN A 102 -1.08 -4.37 5.87
CA GLN A 102 -1.65 -4.93 4.65
C GLN A 102 -0.68 -5.92 3.99
N ILE A 103 -1.23 -6.94 3.35
CA ILE A 103 -0.51 -7.84 2.45
C ILE A 103 -1.33 -8.07 1.18
N SER A 104 -0.66 -8.25 0.04
CA SER A 104 -1.31 -8.45 -1.25
C SER A 104 -0.82 -9.72 -1.92
N TRP A 105 -1.62 -10.26 -2.83
CA TRP A 105 -1.15 -11.20 -3.81
C TRP A 105 -0.28 -10.48 -4.85
N MET A 106 0.94 -10.99 -5.07
CA MET A 106 1.85 -10.50 -6.09
C MET A 106 1.84 -11.44 -7.29
N ARG A 107 1.34 -10.94 -8.42
CA ARG A 107 1.26 -11.67 -9.70
C ARG A 107 2.61 -11.65 -10.40
N GLN A 108 3.56 -12.40 -9.85
CA GLN A 108 4.94 -12.49 -10.34
C GLN A 108 5.25 -13.93 -10.77
N SER A 109 5.92 -14.07 -11.92
CA SER A 109 6.45 -15.36 -12.33
C SER A 109 7.60 -15.78 -11.40
N THR A 110 7.62 -17.05 -11.02
CA THR A 110 8.63 -17.65 -10.14
C THR A 110 9.30 -18.85 -10.81
N PRO A 111 10.08 -18.63 -11.90
CA PRO A 111 10.71 -19.73 -12.64
C PRO A 111 11.62 -20.57 -11.75
N GLY A 112 11.50 -21.92 -11.88
CA GLY A 112 12.32 -22.86 -11.11
C GLY A 112 11.82 -23.16 -9.69
N MET A 113 10.78 -22.44 -9.21
CA MET A 113 10.18 -22.73 -7.90
C MET A 113 9.05 -23.76 -8.02
N PRO A 114 8.76 -24.54 -6.98
CA PRO A 114 7.66 -25.50 -6.97
C PRO A 114 6.27 -24.84 -6.80
N PHE A 115 6.21 -23.52 -6.79
CA PHE A 115 4.99 -22.70 -6.70
C PHE A 115 5.04 -21.60 -7.74
N GLY A 116 3.88 -21.05 -8.08
CA GLY A 116 3.73 -19.84 -8.89
C GLY A 116 3.21 -18.69 -8.04
N GLN A 117 3.70 -17.48 -8.29
CA GLN A 117 3.29 -16.25 -7.63
C GLN A 117 3.82 -16.10 -6.19
N LEU A 118 3.59 -14.93 -5.61
CA LEU A 118 4.11 -14.57 -4.30
C LEU A 118 3.06 -13.79 -3.50
N MET A 119 3.32 -13.59 -2.22
CA MET A 119 2.73 -12.50 -1.45
C MET A 119 3.69 -11.32 -1.47
N THR A 120 3.15 -10.10 -1.37
CA THR A 120 3.99 -8.92 -1.15
C THR A 120 4.63 -8.97 0.23
N ILE A 121 5.63 -8.14 0.44
CA ILE A 121 6.09 -7.79 1.78
C ILE A 121 4.92 -7.12 2.52
N PRO A 122 4.66 -7.46 3.80
CA PRO A 122 3.68 -6.74 4.61
C PRO A 122 4.03 -5.26 4.72
N GLN A 123 3.02 -4.41 4.65
CA GLN A 123 3.20 -2.96 4.64
C GLN A 123 2.33 -2.30 5.72
N THR A 124 2.88 -1.36 6.45
CA THR A 124 2.12 -0.47 7.33
C THR A 124 1.49 0.64 6.49
N LEU A 125 0.18 0.84 6.68
CA LEU A 125 -0.59 1.88 6.01
C LEU A 125 -0.72 3.12 6.88
N GLN A 126 -0.68 4.29 6.27
CA GLN A 126 -0.87 5.59 6.92
C GLN A 126 -1.63 6.54 6.00
N LEU A 127 -2.42 7.44 6.58
CA LEU A 127 -2.97 8.59 5.88
C LEU A 127 -2.12 9.83 6.15
N ALA A 128 -1.78 10.54 5.09
CA ALA A 128 -1.04 11.80 5.16
C ALA A 128 -1.79 12.91 4.43
N ASN A 129 -1.86 14.08 5.05
CA ASN A 129 -2.40 15.27 4.42
C ASN A 129 -1.33 15.89 3.49
N LYS A 130 -1.72 16.21 2.28
CA LYS A 130 -0.87 16.88 1.27
C LYS A 130 -1.68 17.99 0.60
N ASP A 131 -1.02 18.85 -0.16
CA ASP A 131 -1.64 20.01 -0.81
C ASP A 131 -2.93 19.70 -1.58
N ASN A 132 -3.05 18.49 -2.11
CA ASN A 132 -4.20 18.05 -2.93
C ASN A 132 -5.13 17.04 -2.19
N GLY A 133 -5.13 17.04 -0.87
CA GLY A 133 -6.00 16.21 -0.02
C GLY A 133 -5.27 15.09 0.73
N VAL A 134 -6.05 14.17 1.30
CA VAL A 134 -5.53 13.07 2.11
C VAL A 134 -5.12 11.90 1.22
N PHE A 135 -3.94 11.35 1.45
CA PHE A 135 -3.36 10.26 0.68
C PHE A 135 -3.03 9.06 1.57
N LEU A 136 -3.34 7.88 1.08
CA LEU A 136 -2.85 6.64 1.66
C LEU A 136 -1.42 6.40 1.20
N SER A 137 -0.54 6.09 2.14
CA SER A 137 0.82 5.64 1.91
C SER A 137 1.03 4.27 2.52
N ALA A 138 1.98 3.52 1.97
CA ALA A 138 2.38 2.21 2.45
C ALA A 138 3.90 2.13 2.54
N ALA A 139 4.39 1.62 3.66
CA ALA A 139 5.82 1.39 3.88
C ALA A 139 6.03 -0.05 4.38
N PRO A 140 7.13 -0.71 4.02
CA PRO A 140 7.47 -2.02 4.58
C PRO A 140 7.41 -2.00 6.11
N VAL A 141 6.95 -3.11 6.70
CA VAL A 141 6.93 -3.22 8.17
C VAL A 141 8.37 -3.22 8.72
N VAL A 142 8.57 -2.53 9.85
CA VAL A 142 9.89 -2.35 10.47
C VAL A 142 10.55 -3.68 10.86
N GLU A 143 9.78 -4.73 11.07
CA GLU A 143 10.27 -6.06 11.39
C GLU A 143 11.21 -6.65 10.32
N LEU A 144 11.13 -6.19 9.08
CA LEU A 144 12.02 -6.60 7.98
C LEU A 144 13.47 -6.18 8.21
N GLU A 145 13.71 -5.12 8.96
CA GLU A 145 15.07 -4.69 9.29
C GLU A 145 15.87 -5.78 10.03
N LYS A 146 15.17 -6.67 10.74
CA LYS A 146 15.79 -7.82 11.43
C LYS A 146 16.35 -8.86 10.46
N LEU A 147 15.99 -8.81 9.19
CA LEU A 147 16.47 -9.72 8.16
C LEU A 147 17.73 -9.17 7.46
N ARG A 148 18.07 -7.91 7.68
CA ARG A 148 19.27 -7.29 7.11
C ARG A 148 20.52 -7.96 7.69
N GLN A 149 21.46 -8.36 6.83
CA GLN A 149 22.72 -9.03 7.22
C GLN A 149 23.92 -8.12 6.95
N GLU A 150 24.08 -7.68 5.73
CA GLU A 150 25.16 -6.80 5.31
C GLU A 150 24.59 -5.48 4.79
N THR A 151 25.29 -4.40 5.04
CA THR A 151 24.90 -3.07 4.58
C THR A 151 26.04 -2.43 3.83
N TRP A 152 25.75 -1.85 2.67
CA TRP A 152 26.62 -0.96 1.93
C TRP A 152 25.96 0.42 1.89
N GLN A 153 26.78 1.45 2.13
CA GLN A 153 26.33 2.84 2.05
C GLN A 153 27.35 3.67 1.24
N SER A 154 26.82 4.62 0.49
CA SER A 154 27.63 5.61 -0.20
C SER A 154 26.84 6.91 -0.29
N GLU A 155 27.48 8.03 -0.06
CA GLU A 155 26.89 9.35 -0.05
C GLU A 155 27.66 10.30 -0.97
N GLY A 156 27.00 11.36 -1.45
CA GLY A 156 27.63 12.44 -2.19
C GLY A 156 28.21 12.03 -3.55
N ILE A 157 27.65 11.02 -4.19
CA ILE A 157 28.10 10.56 -5.49
C ILE A 157 27.53 11.46 -6.61
N GLU A 158 28.39 12.10 -7.35
CA GLU A 158 28.02 12.81 -8.56
C GLU A 158 28.11 11.88 -9.79
N LEU A 159 27.01 11.76 -10.54
CA LEU A 159 26.97 10.96 -11.75
C LEU A 159 26.88 11.84 -12.99
N GLY A 160 27.82 11.65 -13.89
CA GLY A 160 27.76 12.24 -15.25
C GLY A 160 26.94 11.36 -16.21
N PRO A 161 26.68 11.86 -17.43
CA PRO A 161 25.95 11.11 -18.45
C PRO A 161 26.58 9.73 -18.73
N GLY A 162 25.80 8.67 -18.63
CA GLY A 162 26.25 7.29 -18.84
C GLY A 162 27.13 6.70 -17.74
N SER A 163 27.34 7.42 -16.64
CA SER A 163 28.04 6.88 -15.46
C SER A 163 27.17 5.89 -14.71
N LYS A 164 27.81 4.97 -14.02
CA LYS A 164 27.20 4.04 -13.06
C LYS A 164 28.05 3.92 -11.80
N VAL A 165 27.39 3.60 -10.70
CA VAL A 165 28.02 3.16 -9.46
C VAL A 165 27.68 1.69 -9.25
N GLU A 166 28.68 0.92 -8.88
CA GLU A 166 28.49 -0.47 -8.49
C GLU A 166 28.48 -0.55 -6.96
N ALA A 167 27.41 -1.12 -6.39
CA ALA A 167 27.35 -1.37 -4.96
C ALA A 167 28.47 -2.35 -4.55
N GLY A 168 29.03 -2.13 -3.37
CA GLY A 168 30.08 -3.00 -2.83
C GLY A 168 29.58 -4.35 -2.33
N LEU A 169 28.27 -4.62 -2.44
CA LEU A 169 27.64 -5.90 -2.11
C LEU A 169 26.64 -6.29 -3.20
N GLY A 170 26.31 -7.57 -3.24
CA GLY A 170 25.29 -8.10 -4.13
C GLY A 170 24.61 -9.30 -3.49
N GLY A 171 23.42 -9.64 -3.97
CA GLY A 171 22.62 -10.74 -3.44
C GLY A 171 21.35 -10.94 -4.25
N GLU A 172 20.63 -12.02 -3.95
CA GLU A 172 19.32 -12.31 -4.55
C GLU A 172 18.18 -11.55 -3.85
N LEU A 173 18.37 -11.20 -2.58
CA LEU A 173 17.41 -10.46 -1.76
C LEU A 173 18.05 -9.16 -1.30
N LEU A 174 17.56 -8.04 -1.78
CA LEU A 174 18.10 -6.72 -1.52
C LEU A 174 17.02 -5.81 -0.96
N ASP A 175 17.38 -5.03 0.05
CA ASP A 175 16.64 -3.86 0.52
C ASP A 175 17.43 -2.62 0.07
N ILE A 176 16.83 -1.79 -0.77
CA ILE A 176 17.52 -0.68 -1.43
C ILE A 176 16.80 0.62 -1.10
N GLU A 177 17.50 1.51 -0.44
CA GLU A 177 17.06 2.89 -0.18
C GLU A 177 18.00 3.87 -0.90
N VAL A 178 17.42 4.71 -1.74
CA VAL A 178 18.20 5.66 -2.56
C VAL A 178 17.52 7.02 -2.58
N GLU A 179 18.28 8.04 -2.23
CA GLU A 179 17.90 9.43 -2.42
C GLU A 179 18.65 10.00 -3.64
N ILE A 180 17.91 10.58 -4.58
CA ILE A 180 18.48 11.06 -5.85
C ILE A 180 18.03 12.49 -6.12
N GLU A 181 19.02 13.37 -6.31
CA GLU A 181 18.80 14.69 -6.84
C GLU A 181 19.08 14.69 -8.35
N LEU A 182 18.02 14.83 -9.17
CA LEU A 182 18.11 14.68 -10.63
C LEU A 182 18.97 15.77 -11.32
N GLY A 183 19.08 16.96 -10.73
CA GLY A 183 19.73 18.08 -11.38
C GLY A 183 19.11 18.38 -12.76
N ASN A 184 19.90 18.29 -13.82
CA ASN A 184 19.48 18.46 -15.20
C ASN A 184 19.37 17.12 -15.97
N ALA A 185 19.46 16.00 -15.33
CA ALA A 185 19.31 14.68 -15.95
C ALA A 185 17.87 14.43 -16.38
N SER A 186 17.70 13.80 -17.54
CA SER A 186 16.38 13.40 -18.04
C SER A 186 15.89 12.07 -17.46
N ALA A 187 16.79 11.25 -16.95
CA ALA A 187 16.49 9.96 -16.34
C ALA A 187 17.64 9.50 -15.43
N VAL A 188 17.28 8.76 -14.40
CA VAL A 188 18.16 7.99 -13.54
C VAL A 188 17.45 6.68 -13.22
N GLY A 189 18.18 5.63 -12.89
CA GLY A 189 17.62 4.34 -12.54
C GLY A 189 18.58 3.49 -11.71
N ILE A 190 18.02 2.46 -11.10
CA ILE A 190 18.69 1.39 -10.39
C ILE A 190 18.61 0.13 -11.25
#